data_dc135a69c35cae4185964b9c7a67e525
#
_entry.id   dc135a69c35cae4185964b9c7a67e525
#
_cell.length_a   1.000
_cell.length_b   1.000
_cell.length_c   1.000
_cell.angle_alpha   90.00
_cell.angle_beta   90.00
_cell.angle_gamma   90.00
#
_symmetry.space_group_name_H-M   'P 1'
#
loop_
_entity.id
_entity.type
_entity.pdbx_description
1 polymer ?
#
loop_
_entity_poly.entity_id
_entity_poly.type
_entity_poly.pdbx_seq_one_letter_code
_entity_poly.pdbx_strand_id
1 'polypeptide(L)'
;MLNRRNFLAAAGGLALGLGTAPVFGFPQSRRKRLAVVTTSWRYRTHAWHMAERFLAGYPLRGKWHKPAIDVVSAYVDQRPDDDLSPGRAKEFGFTVYPTVAEALRCGGDKIDVDAVLLIGEHGNYPLNEFGQKQYPRYQLFSQIVDVFRKDGRTTPVFNDKHLSWKFEWAKEMVDTSKEMGFPMLAGSSLPVTWRMPSVEMPYEAEIEEALVVAYGSTDIYDFHALETLQCMMERRAGGETGVRAIQALKGEAVWAAMDAPEGSKAGWSRRLFEACLSRSQTLAQGESFSHRYPTPEEMREWVKEPIAYRIEYVDGTRATMLLMNGLVTDFTFAAKLKSQTEPLSTMFYLPPNPNVTYSAALMENAEKMFMTGKAPYPVQRTLLTSGMVEAALQSLAGGQQRRLTPRLGVSYQTARESTFWRR
;
A
#
# COMPACT_ATOMS: atom_id res chain seq x y z
N MET A 1 -55.74 18.69 -28.87
CA MET A 1 -54.62 19.28 -29.64
C MET A 1 -54.44 20.72 -29.21
N LEU A 2 -53.54 21.03 -28.32
CA LEU A 2 -53.22 22.37 -27.87
C LEU A 2 -51.88 22.75 -28.48
N ASN A 3 -51.93 23.83 -29.22
CA ASN A 3 -50.89 24.25 -30.17
C ASN A 3 -49.82 25.08 -29.45
N ARG A 4 -48.56 24.82 -29.68
CA ARG A 4 -47.34 25.39 -29.05
C ARG A 4 -47.08 26.89 -29.32
N ARG A 5 -48.08 27.66 -29.82
CA ARG A 5 -47.88 29.06 -30.26
C ARG A 5 -48.43 30.13 -29.31
N ASN A 6 -49.07 29.79 -28.20
CA ASN A 6 -49.73 30.80 -27.33
C ASN A 6 -49.05 31.02 -25.97
N PHE A 7 -47.76 30.74 -25.82
CA PHE A 7 -47.04 30.94 -24.54
C PHE A 7 -46.05 32.11 -24.55
N LEU A 8 -46.02 32.94 -25.59
CA LEU A 8 -45.04 34.04 -25.73
C LEU A 8 -45.65 35.44 -25.83
N ALA A 9 -46.81 35.70 -25.21
CA ALA A 9 -47.39 37.02 -25.25
C ALA A 9 -47.99 37.48 -23.92
N ALA A 10 -47.21 37.39 -22.82
CA ALA A 10 -47.58 38.07 -21.56
C ALA A 10 -46.35 38.23 -20.64
N ALA A 11 -45.39 39.05 -21.02
CA ALA A 11 -44.39 39.59 -20.11
C ALA A 11 -43.77 40.87 -20.70
N GLY A 12 -44.59 41.88 -20.85
CA GLY A 12 -44.16 43.24 -21.12
C GLY A 12 -44.39 44.10 -19.90
N GLY A 13 -43.35 44.70 -19.35
CA GLY A 13 -43.44 45.89 -18.51
C GLY A 13 -43.38 45.70 -17.01
N LEU A 14 -42.16 45.68 -16.45
CA LEU A 14 -41.83 46.39 -15.20
C LEU A 14 -40.28 46.44 -15.09
N ALA A 15 -39.71 47.48 -15.70
CA ALA A 15 -38.34 47.90 -15.43
C ALA A 15 -38.32 48.64 -14.09
N LEU A 16 -38.02 47.96 -12.99
CA LEU A 16 -37.67 48.56 -11.72
C LEU A 16 -36.21 48.25 -11.41
N GLY A 17 -35.43 49.28 -11.11
CA GLY A 17 -34.01 49.28 -10.92
C GLY A 17 -33.49 48.21 -9.96
N LEU A 18 -32.79 47.24 -10.52
CA LEU A 18 -31.94 46.33 -9.75
C LEU A 18 -30.62 47.03 -9.49
N GLY A 19 -30.51 47.63 -8.30
CA GLY A 19 -29.23 48.00 -7.74
C GLY A 19 -28.30 46.77 -7.79
N THR A 20 -27.14 46.91 -8.39
CA THR A 20 -26.08 45.89 -8.37
C THR A 20 -25.64 45.70 -6.94
N ALA A 21 -26.25 44.71 -6.24
CA ALA A 21 -25.68 44.20 -5.00
C ALA A 21 -24.27 43.65 -5.33
N PRO A 22 -23.23 44.00 -4.57
CA PRO A 22 -21.92 43.42 -4.75
C PRO A 22 -22.08 41.91 -4.54
N VAL A 23 -21.79 41.12 -5.59
CA VAL A 23 -21.60 39.70 -5.47
C VAL A 23 -20.37 39.56 -4.58
N PHE A 24 -20.58 39.30 -3.29
CA PHE A 24 -19.53 38.84 -2.42
C PHE A 24 -19.12 37.47 -2.97
N GLY A 25 -18.14 37.44 -3.86
CA GLY A 25 -17.45 36.25 -4.26
C GLY A 25 -16.89 35.66 -2.97
N PHE A 26 -17.43 34.50 -2.55
CA PHE A 26 -16.76 33.70 -1.52
C PHE A 26 -15.31 33.52 -1.96
N PRO A 27 -14.32 33.80 -1.10
CA PRO A 27 -12.93 33.60 -1.47
C PRO A 27 -12.80 32.15 -1.91
N GLN A 28 -12.47 31.95 -3.16
CA GLN A 28 -12.24 30.63 -3.71
C GLN A 28 -11.08 30.06 -2.90
N SER A 29 -11.36 29.09 -2.01
CA SER A 29 -10.35 28.53 -1.13
C SER A 29 -9.19 28.05 -2.01
N ARG A 30 -7.99 28.53 -1.75
CA ARG A 30 -6.77 28.11 -2.45
C ARG A 30 -6.73 26.58 -2.47
N ARG A 31 -6.48 26.00 -3.64
CA ARG A 31 -6.26 24.55 -3.74
C ARG A 31 -5.09 24.14 -2.84
N LYS A 32 -5.20 22.98 -2.20
CA LYS A 32 -4.11 22.44 -1.37
C LYS A 32 -2.87 22.20 -2.20
N ARG A 33 -1.71 22.24 -1.57
CA ARG A 33 -0.38 22.17 -2.17
C ARG A 33 0.34 20.91 -1.69
N LEU A 34 0.90 20.13 -2.61
CA LEU A 34 1.61 18.86 -2.35
C LEU A 34 3.09 19.00 -2.67
N ALA A 35 3.94 18.62 -1.74
CA ALA A 35 5.35 18.34 -2.01
C ALA A 35 5.56 16.86 -2.30
N VAL A 36 6.33 16.53 -3.33
CA VAL A 36 6.82 15.18 -3.61
C VAL A 36 8.27 15.07 -3.15
N VAL A 37 8.54 14.15 -2.24
CA VAL A 37 9.91 13.81 -1.78
C VAL A 37 10.20 12.39 -2.24
N THR A 38 11.16 12.21 -3.16
CA THR A 38 11.40 10.90 -3.75
C THR A 38 12.89 10.60 -3.94
N THR A 39 13.22 9.32 -3.97
CA THR A 39 14.59 8.85 -4.25
C THR A 39 14.94 8.91 -5.72
N SER A 40 13.97 8.65 -6.63
CA SER A 40 14.20 8.61 -8.07
C SER A 40 12.88 8.77 -8.83
N TRP A 41 12.90 9.49 -9.96
CA TRP A 41 11.71 9.71 -10.80
C TRP A 41 11.99 9.31 -12.25
N ARG A 42 11.84 8.03 -12.53
CA ARG A 42 12.05 7.46 -13.88
C ARG A 42 10.83 6.68 -14.34
N TYR A 43 10.79 6.31 -15.61
CA TYR A 43 9.71 5.49 -16.15
C TYR A 43 9.55 4.18 -15.37
N ARG A 44 8.33 3.88 -14.95
CA ARG A 44 7.94 2.72 -14.13
C ARG A 44 8.47 2.70 -12.69
N THR A 45 9.14 3.75 -12.22
CA THR A 45 9.41 3.88 -10.77
C THR A 45 8.16 4.32 -10.01
N HIS A 46 8.16 4.21 -8.70
CA HIS A 46 7.01 4.56 -7.88
C HIS A 46 6.64 6.03 -7.99
N ALA A 47 7.59 6.95 -8.11
CA ALA A 47 7.30 8.37 -8.37
C ALA A 47 6.51 8.54 -9.67
N TRP A 48 6.89 7.82 -10.75
CA TRP A 48 6.17 7.87 -12.01
C TRP A 48 4.72 7.42 -11.88
N HIS A 49 4.44 6.30 -11.21
CA HIS A 49 3.06 5.80 -11.18
C HIS A 49 2.24 6.27 -9.97
N MET A 50 2.83 6.95 -8.98
CA MET A 50 2.11 7.52 -7.83
C MET A 50 2.03 9.03 -7.88
N ALA A 51 3.17 9.75 -8.00
CA ALA A 51 3.16 11.20 -8.04
C ALA A 51 2.45 11.73 -9.30
N GLU A 52 2.60 11.05 -10.44
CA GLU A 52 1.91 11.46 -11.67
C GLU A 52 0.38 11.30 -11.59
N ARG A 53 -0.19 10.54 -10.65
CA ARG A 53 -1.64 10.55 -10.36
C ARG A 53 -2.11 11.91 -9.87
N PHE A 54 -1.28 12.63 -9.13
CA PHE A 54 -1.59 13.99 -8.67
C PHE A 54 -1.36 15.04 -9.77
N LEU A 55 -0.50 14.78 -10.73
CA LEU A 55 -0.25 15.66 -11.89
C LEU A 55 -1.31 15.48 -12.99
N ALA A 56 -1.44 14.26 -13.51
CA ALA A 56 -2.27 13.94 -14.68
C ALA A 56 -3.68 13.44 -14.32
N GLY A 57 -3.94 13.16 -13.05
CA GLY A 57 -5.18 12.51 -12.61
C GLY A 57 -5.16 10.98 -12.77
N TYR A 58 -6.28 10.34 -12.45
CA TYR A 58 -6.40 8.88 -12.48
C TYR A 58 -7.85 8.43 -12.69
N PRO A 59 -8.06 7.19 -13.19
CA PRO A 59 -9.41 6.66 -13.35
C PRO A 59 -10.02 6.36 -11.97
N LEU A 60 -11.24 6.85 -11.73
CA LEU A 60 -11.99 6.62 -10.51
C LEU A 60 -13.48 6.49 -10.84
N ARG A 61 -14.08 5.33 -10.54
CA ARG A 61 -15.53 5.09 -10.70
C ARG A 61 -16.06 5.45 -12.09
N GLY A 62 -15.34 5.01 -13.13
CA GLY A 62 -15.72 5.23 -14.52
C GLY A 62 -15.50 6.65 -15.04
N LYS A 63 -14.77 7.49 -14.33
CA LYS A 63 -14.43 8.87 -14.74
C LYS A 63 -12.93 9.11 -14.56
N TRP A 64 -12.40 10.08 -15.32
CA TRP A 64 -11.05 10.58 -15.06
C TRP A 64 -11.11 11.61 -13.92
N HIS A 65 -10.55 11.22 -12.77
CA HIS A 65 -10.52 12.07 -11.58
C HIS A 65 -9.32 13.01 -11.63
N LYS A 66 -9.58 14.29 -11.39
CA LYS A 66 -8.53 15.28 -11.18
C LYS A 66 -8.43 15.56 -9.68
N PRO A 67 -7.29 15.26 -9.03
CA PRO A 67 -7.12 15.48 -7.60
C PRO A 67 -7.38 16.93 -7.17
N ALA A 68 -7.90 17.09 -5.97
CA ALA A 68 -8.20 18.41 -5.39
C ALA A 68 -6.97 19.09 -4.76
N ILE A 69 -5.78 18.55 -4.97
CA ILE A 69 -4.50 19.03 -4.48
C ILE A 69 -3.50 19.12 -5.63
N ASP A 70 -2.69 20.17 -5.67
CA ASP A 70 -1.73 20.43 -6.74
C ASP A 70 -0.30 20.11 -6.27
N VAL A 71 0.45 19.35 -7.08
CA VAL A 71 1.90 19.24 -6.88
C VAL A 71 2.55 20.57 -7.21
N VAL A 72 3.23 21.18 -6.25
CA VAL A 72 3.85 22.51 -6.39
C VAL A 72 5.37 22.44 -6.28
N SER A 73 5.90 21.40 -5.67
CA SER A 73 7.32 21.24 -5.42
C SER A 73 7.72 19.77 -5.40
N ALA A 74 8.98 19.51 -5.70
CA ALA A 74 9.57 18.19 -5.55
C ALA A 74 11.02 18.28 -5.06
N TYR A 75 11.45 17.24 -4.36
CA TYR A 75 12.83 16.87 -4.10
C TYR A 75 13.08 15.48 -4.69
N VAL A 76 14.19 15.32 -5.43
CA VAL A 76 14.59 14.06 -6.05
C VAL A 76 16.05 13.78 -5.66
N ASP A 77 16.28 12.69 -4.89
CA ASP A 77 17.58 12.38 -4.31
C ASP A 77 18.63 11.97 -5.35
N GLN A 78 18.22 11.10 -6.30
CA GLN A 78 19.08 10.64 -7.39
C GLN A 78 18.48 11.01 -8.74
N ARG A 79 19.25 11.72 -9.54
CA ARG A 79 18.83 12.26 -10.84
C ARG A 79 19.76 11.76 -11.95
N PRO A 80 19.62 10.49 -12.38
CA PRO A 80 20.35 9.93 -13.52
C PRO A 80 19.90 10.56 -14.85
N ASP A 81 20.55 10.19 -15.96
CA ASP A 81 20.26 10.76 -17.29
C ASP A 81 18.80 10.56 -17.76
N ASP A 82 18.15 9.51 -17.27
CA ASP A 82 16.74 9.19 -17.54
C ASP A 82 15.75 9.75 -16.49
N ASP A 83 16.18 10.73 -15.65
CA ASP A 83 15.32 11.42 -14.70
C ASP A 83 14.22 12.21 -15.42
N LEU A 84 12.98 11.90 -15.11
CA LEU A 84 11.80 12.55 -15.70
C LEU A 84 11.41 13.86 -15.00
N SER A 85 11.93 14.13 -13.80
CA SER A 85 11.46 15.24 -12.97
C SER A 85 11.61 16.63 -13.62
N PRO A 86 12.68 16.96 -14.41
CA PRO A 86 12.75 18.25 -15.07
C PRO A 86 11.68 18.42 -16.16
N GLY A 87 11.43 17.36 -16.93
CA GLY A 87 10.38 17.37 -17.97
C GLY A 87 8.99 17.53 -17.36
N ARG A 88 8.69 16.82 -16.28
CA ARG A 88 7.43 16.92 -15.55
C ARG A 88 7.26 18.27 -14.87
N ALA A 89 8.31 18.83 -14.31
CA ALA A 89 8.29 20.18 -13.73
C ALA A 89 7.88 21.23 -14.77
N LYS A 90 8.46 21.13 -15.97
CA LYS A 90 8.10 22.02 -17.12
C LYS A 90 6.67 21.80 -17.59
N GLU A 91 6.23 20.53 -17.72
CA GLU A 91 4.91 20.17 -18.24
C GLU A 91 3.77 20.60 -17.30
N PHE A 92 3.95 20.39 -15.99
CA PHE A 92 2.90 20.57 -14.99
C PHE A 92 3.08 21.80 -14.10
N GLY A 93 4.14 22.57 -14.25
CA GLY A 93 4.33 23.86 -13.59
C GLY A 93 4.72 23.78 -12.10
N PHE A 94 5.48 22.75 -11.68
CA PHE A 94 6.05 22.69 -10.34
C PHE A 94 7.57 22.90 -10.35
N THR A 95 8.17 23.12 -9.17
CA THR A 95 9.62 23.35 -9.04
C THR A 95 10.31 22.15 -8.37
N VAL A 96 11.44 21.72 -8.93
CA VAL A 96 12.33 20.72 -8.29
C VAL A 96 13.40 21.47 -7.51
N TYR A 97 13.44 21.25 -6.19
CA TYR A 97 14.38 21.92 -5.27
C TYR A 97 15.55 21.00 -4.90
N PRO A 98 16.72 21.58 -4.55
CA PRO A 98 17.92 20.81 -4.21
C PRO A 98 17.87 20.17 -2.81
N THR A 99 16.94 20.59 -1.94
CA THR A 99 16.78 20.06 -0.58
C THR A 99 15.31 19.79 -0.24
N VAL A 100 15.09 18.86 0.68
CA VAL A 100 13.76 18.60 1.25
C VAL A 100 13.18 19.87 1.87
N ALA A 101 13.99 20.63 2.58
CA ALA A 101 13.55 21.86 3.24
C ALA A 101 13.05 22.91 2.25
N GLU A 102 13.78 23.16 1.17
CA GLU A 102 13.35 24.08 0.12
C GLU A 102 12.09 23.59 -0.60
N ALA A 103 11.98 22.27 -0.85
CA ALA A 103 10.77 21.70 -1.44
C ALA A 103 9.54 21.92 -0.56
N LEU A 104 9.62 21.69 0.76
CA LEU A 104 8.49 21.91 1.67
C LEU A 104 8.14 23.40 1.83
N ARG A 105 9.11 24.29 1.70
CA ARG A 105 8.95 25.74 1.79
C ARG A 105 8.67 26.43 0.46
N CYS A 106 8.71 25.68 -0.64
CA CYS A 106 8.61 26.22 -2.01
C CYS A 106 9.61 27.37 -2.27
N GLY A 107 10.82 27.25 -1.72
CA GLY A 107 11.88 28.25 -1.81
C GLY A 107 11.77 29.44 -0.84
N GLY A 108 10.75 29.48 0.02
CA GLY A 108 10.56 30.50 1.07
C GLY A 108 11.17 30.11 2.42
N ASP A 109 10.80 30.86 3.47
CA ASP A 109 11.35 30.70 4.82
C ASP A 109 10.51 29.76 5.71
N LYS A 110 9.28 29.47 5.34
CA LYS A 110 8.32 28.66 6.09
C LYS A 110 7.61 27.66 5.18
N ILE A 111 7.10 26.59 5.77
CA ILE A 111 6.31 25.56 5.06
C ILE A 111 5.16 26.21 4.28
N ASP A 112 5.15 25.98 2.97
CA ASP A 112 4.11 26.45 2.05
C ASP A 112 3.46 25.29 1.26
N VAL A 113 3.43 24.09 1.86
CA VAL A 113 2.71 22.93 1.37
C VAL A 113 1.71 22.44 2.42
N ASP A 114 0.65 21.75 1.98
CA ASP A 114 -0.43 21.27 2.82
C ASP A 114 -0.39 19.73 3.00
N ALA A 115 0.52 19.05 2.30
CA ALA A 115 0.78 17.62 2.40
C ALA A 115 2.13 17.26 1.82
N VAL A 116 2.65 16.08 2.21
CA VAL A 116 3.90 15.50 1.69
C VAL A 116 3.65 14.08 1.19
N LEU A 117 4.08 13.78 -0.03
CA LEU A 117 4.12 12.47 -0.65
C LEU A 117 5.57 11.98 -0.64
N LEU A 118 5.92 11.11 0.32
CA LEU A 118 7.26 10.52 0.45
C LEU A 118 7.30 9.18 -0.29
N ILE A 119 8.14 9.09 -1.33
CA ILE A 119 8.33 7.90 -2.16
C ILE A 119 9.80 7.50 -2.11
N GLY A 120 10.17 6.76 -1.09
CA GLY A 120 11.53 6.30 -0.85
C GLY A 120 11.84 4.95 -1.47
N GLU A 121 11.49 4.74 -2.74
CA GLU A 121 11.67 3.48 -3.47
C GLU A 121 12.39 3.73 -4.79
N HIS A 122 13.19 2.75 -5.22
CA HIS A 122 14.09 2.82 -6.37
C HIS A 122 15.33 3.69 -6.14
N GLY A 123 16.30 3.54 -7.02
CA GLY A 123 17.62 4.18 -6.93
C GLY A 123 18.73 3.19 -6.57
N ASN A 124 19.95 3.70 -6.55
CA ASN A 124 21.15 2.91 -6.24
C ASN A 124 21.52 3.11 -4.77
N TYR A 125 21.13 2.16 -3.92
CA TYR A 125 21.42 2.13 -2.49
C TYR A 125 22.04 0.80 -2.12
N PRO A 126 22.88 0.72 -1.08
CA PRO A 126 23.52 -0.52 -0.67
C PRO A 126 22.53 -1.53 -0.10
N LEU A 127 22.94 -2.78 -0.04
CA LEU A 127 22.27 -3.83 0.73
C LEU A 127 22.87 -3.88 2.14
N ASN A 128 22.07 -4.26 3.12
CA ASN A 128 22.56 -4.63 4.43
C ASN A 128 22.95 -6.12 4.48
N GLU A 129 23.40 -6.61 5.64
CA GLU A 129 23.81 -8.00 5.88
C GLU A 129 22.68 -9.04 5.68
N PHE A 130 21.42 -8.61 5.71
CA PHE A 130 20.23 -9.46 5.50
C PHE A 130 19.71 -9.39 4.06
N GLY A 131 20.39 -8.66 3.17
CA GLY A 131 19.97 -8.48 1.77
C GLY A 131 18.89 -7.43 1.56
N GLN A 132 18.57 -6.60 2.58
CA GLN A 132 17.62 -5.51 2.44
C GLN A 132 18.24 -4.29 1.79
N LYS A 133 17.52 -3.69 0.86
CA LYS A 133 17.92 -2.42 0.23
C LYS A 133 17.77 -1.27 1.24
N GLN A 134 18.87 -0.60 1.53
CA GLN A 134 18.89 0.50 2.51
C GLN A 134 18.32 1.80 1.92
N TYR A 135 17.08 1.77 1.45
CA TYR A 135 16.41 2.97 0.98
C TYR A 135 16.29 4.03 2.09
N PRO A 136 16.55 5.31 1.83
CA PRO A 136 16.67 6.36 2.84
C PRO A 136 15.28 6.91 3.30
N ARG A 137 14.25 6.05 3.44
CA ARG A 137 12.90 6.47 3.84
C ARG A 137 12.89 7.18 5.19
N TYR A 138 13.57 6.60 6.18
CA TYR A 138 13.70 7.20 7.50
C TYR A 138 14.47 8.53 7.46
N GLN A 139 15.58 8.60 6.72
CA GLN A 139 16.39 9.81 6.60
C GLN A 139 15.62 10.95 5.91
N LEU A 140 14.86 10.64 4.85
CA LEU A 140 14.01 11.61 4.17
C LEU A 140 12.84 12.05 5.07
N PHE A 141 12.22 11.12 5.80
CA PHE A 141 11.19 11.44 6.78
C PHE A 141 11.75 12.34 7.91
N SER A 142 12.95 12.04 8.42
CA SER A 142 13.60 12.87 9.46
C SER A 142 13.83 14.29 8.98
N GLN A 143 14.27 14.49 7.73
CA GLN A 143 14.41 15.82 7.14
C GLN A 143 13.06 16.57 7.05
N ILE A 144 11.97 15.87 6.70
CA ILE A 144 10.62 16.45 6.70
C ILE A 144 10.24 16.90 8.11
N VAL A 145 10.44 16.03 9.11
CA VAL A 145 10.14 16.33 10.53
C VAL A 145 10.99 17.49 11.07
N ASP A 146 12.24 17.59 10.68
CA ASP A 146 13.10 18.72 11.06
C ASP A 146 12.57 20.06 10.55
N VAL A 147 12.03 20.07 9.33
CA VAL A 147 11.34 21.28 8.81
C VAL A 147 10.07 21.55 9.64
N PHE A 148 9.28 20.54 9.96
CA PHE A 148 8.09 20.70 10.79
C PHE A 148 8.43 21.33 12.16
N ARG A 149 9.48 20.83 12.82
CA ARG A 149 9.94 21.36 14.12
C ARG A 149 10.43 22.80 14.02
N LYS A 150 11.26 23.11 13.00
CA LYS A 150 11.83 24.46 12.79
C LYS A 150 10.75 25.50 12.46
N ASP A 151 9.74 25.09 11.71
CA ASP A 151 8.71 26.02 11.22
C ASP A 151 7.48 26.09 12.13
N GLY A 152 7.37 25.18 13.12
CA GLY A 152 6.24 25.09 14.05
C GLY A 152 4.91 24.71 13.37
N ARG A 153 4.99 24.02 12.22
CA ARG A 153 3.82 23.59 11.44
C ARG A 153 4.02 22.17 10.92
N THR A 154 2.98 21.32 11.03
CA THR A 154 2.96 19.98 10.48
C THR A 154 1.95 19.85 9.34
N THR A 155 2.13 18.85 8.49
CA THR A 155 1.19 18.49 7.41
C THR A 155 1.06 16.96 7.33
N PRO A 156 -0.05 16.42 6.77
CA PRO A 156 -0.17 15.00 6.50
C PRO A 156 0.99 14.46 5.66
N VAL A 157 1.47 13.25 6.00
CA VAL A 157 2.56 12.58 5.28
C VAL A 157 2.10 11.20 4.82
N PHE A 158 2.20 10.93 3.52
CA PHE A 158 2.12 9.58 2.98
C PHE A 158 3.52 9.04 2.76
N ASN A 159 3.78 7.78 3.17
CA ASN A 159 5.02 7.05 2.90
C ASN A 159 4.74 5.81 2.05
N ASP A 160 5.41 5.70 0.93
CA ASP A 160 5.31 4.55 0.02
C ASP A 160 6.00 3.31 0.57
N LYS A 161 5.39 2.12 0.39
CA LYS A 161 5.91 0.82 0.82
C LYS A 161 6.04 0.70 2.33
N HIS A 162 6.98 -0.16 2.78
CA HIS A 162 7.32 -0.27 4.20
C HIS A 162 7.98 1.02 4.71
N LEU A 163 7.81 1.29 6.00
CA LEU A 163 8.27 2.54 6.61
C LEU A 163 9.79 2.65 6.61
N SER A 164 10.46 1.55 6.92
CA SER A 164 11.92 1.46 6.89
C SER A 164 12.35 -0.01 6.81
N TRP A 165 13.59 -0.25 6.36
CA TRP A 165 14.25 -1.55 6.42
C TRP A 165 14.69 -1.93 7.86
N LYS A 166 14.54 -1.03 8.84
CA LYS A 166 14.81 -1.24 10.26
C LYS A 166 13.57 -0.91 11.08
N PHE A 167 13.08 -1.85 11.88
CA PHE A 167 11.83 -1.71 12.63
C PHE A 167 11.86 -0.55 13.63
N GLU A 168 12.98 -0.33 14.32
CA GLU A 168 13.12 0.76 15.28
C GLU A 168 12.90 2.12 14.61
N TRP A 169 13.42 2.32 13.40
CA TRP A 169 13.20 3.53 12.61
C TRP A 169 11.75 3.65 12.13
N ALA A 170 11.16 2.54 11.69
CA ALA A 170 9.74 2.50 11.32
C ALA A 170 8.85 2.89 12.52
N LYS A 171 9.17 2.37 13.71
CA LYS A 171 8.46 2.71 14.95
C LYS A 171 8.62 4.18 15.31
N GLU A 172 9.83 4.71 15.24
CA GLU A 172 10.11 6.14 15.50
C GLU A 172 9.32 7.05 14.54
N MET A 173 9.21 6.69 13.26
CA MET A 173 8.39 7.46 12.31
C MET A 173 6.92 7.53 12.74
N VAL A 174 6.34 6.41 13.16
CA VAL A 174 4.94 6.35 13.62
C VAL A 174 4.76 7.08 14.95
N ASP A 175 5.68 6.91 15.89
CA ASP A 175 5.63 7.57 17.20
C ASP A 175 5.77 9.10 17.04
N THR A 176 6.70 9.56 16.22
CA THR A 176 6.87 10.98 15.88
C THR A 176 5.61 11.58 15.26
N SER A 177 4.95 10.85 14.35
CA SER A 177 3.69 11.35 13.76
C SER A 177 2.58 11.55 14.79
N LYS A 178 2.48 10.64 15.77
CA LYS A 178 1.52 10.74 16.88
C LYS A 178 1.88 11.87 17.84
N GLU A 179 3.16 11.96 18.23
CA GLU A 179 3.66 13.00 19.15
C GLU A 179 3.44 14.40 18.56
N MET A 180 3.75 14.60 17.30
CA MET A 180 3.58 15.88 16.62
C MET A 180 2.16 16.13 16.08
N GLY A 181 1.26 15.16 16.19
CA GLY A 181 -0.15 15.28 15.84
C GLY A 181 -0.45 15.41 14.35
N PHE A 182 0.38 14.87 13.46
CA PHE A 182 0.08 14.89 12.04
C PHE A 182 -0.37 13.52 11.52
N PRO A 183 -1.35 13.46 10.57
CA PRO A 183 -1.80 12.22 9.98
C PRO A 183 -0.69 11.56 9.15
N MET A 184 -0.52 10.27 9.33
CA MET A 184 0.42 9.46 8.56
C MET A 184 -0.28 8.25 7.97
N LEU A 185 -0.02 7.98 6.69
CA LEU A 185 -0.50 6.82 5.96
C LEU A 185 0.68 6.19 5.24
N ALA A 186 0.71 4.86 5.17
CA ALA A 186 1.76 4.14 4.47
C ALA A 186 1.24 2.83 3.87
N GLY A 187 2.07 2.15 3.08
CA GLY A 187 1.86 0.77 2.70
C GLY A 187 1.78 0.49 1.21
N SER A 188 1.23 -0.69 0.93
CA SER A 188 1.08 -1.25 -0.41
C SER A 188 -0.25 -0.84 -1.07
N SER A 189 -0.29 -0.89 -2.40
CA SER A 189 -1.54 -0.78 -3.17
C SER A 189 -2.45 -2.00 -2.99
N LEU A 190 -1.91 -3.18 -2.68
CA LEU A 190 -2.68 -4.44 -2.62
C LEU A 190 -3.86 -4.40 -1.64
N PRO A 191 -3.72 -3.89 -0.41
CA PRO A 191 -4.87 -3.80 0.50
C PRO A 191 -6.06 -3.01 -0.02
N VAL A 192 -5.82 -2.07 -0.94
CA VAL A 192 -6.83 -1.11 -1.42
C VAL A 192 -7.24 -1.30 -2.88
N THR A 193 -6.58 -2.18 -3.63
CA THR A 193 -6.96 -2.55 -5.01
C THR A 193 -8.19 -3.46 -5.04
N TRP A 194 -8.68 -3.79 -6.24
CA TRP A 194 -9.80 -4.73 -6.42
C TRP A 194 -9.49 -6.13 -5.90
N ARG A 195 -10.53 -6.87 -5.56
CA ARG A 195 -10.46 -8.28 -5.18
C ARG A 195 -11.40 -9.13 -6.05
N MET A 196 -10.98 -10.31 -6.42
CA MET A 196 -11.74 -11.24 -7.25
C MET A 196 -11.87 -12.62 -6.55
N PRO A 197 -13.06 -12.98 -6.07
CA PRO A 197 -14.29 -12.16 -5.93
C PRO A 197 -14.09 -10.97 -4.99
N SER A 198 -15.00 -9.97 -5.05
CA SER A 198 -14.96 -8.76 -4.22
C SER A 198 -15.35 -9.08 -2.77
N VAL A 199 -14.44 -9.75 -2.06
CA VAL A 199 -14.62 -10.26 -0.69
C VAL A 199 -13.80 -9.45 0.29
N GLU A 200 -14.41 -9.11 1.43
CA GLU A 200 -13.72 -8.57 2.62
C GLU A 200 -13.79 -9.59 3.76
N MET A 201 -12.75 -9.65 4.57
CA MET A 201 -12.81 -10.36 5.83
C MET A 201 -13.92 -9.75 6.70
N PRO A 202 -14.90 -10.53 7.17
CA PRO A 202 -15.90 -10.01 8.12
C PRO A 202 -15.22 -9.34 9.31
N TYR A 203 -15.80 -8.25 9.77
CA TYR A 203 -15.30 -7.59 10.97
C TYR A 203 -15.55 -8.47 12.20
N GLU A 204 -14.58 -8.59 13.10
CA GLU A 204 -14.60 -9.52 14.23
C GLU A 204 -14.69 -11.00 13.82
N ALA A 205 -14.05 -11.37 12.69
CA ALA A 205 -14.03 -12.76 12.24
C ALA A 205 -13.20 -13.65 13.16
N GLU A 206 -13.74 -14.80 13.55
CA GLU A 206 -12.97 -15.84 14.25
C GLU A 206 -12.13 -16.64 13.27
N ILE A 207 -10.89 -16.20 13.03
CA ILE A 207 -9.94 -16.83 12.11
C ILE A 207 -9.15 -17.90 12.84
N GLU A 208 -9.14 -19.12 12.31
CA GLU A 208 -8.30 -20.21 12.82
C GLU A 208 -6.91 -20.20 12.18
N GLU A 209 -6.86 -20.05 10.87
CA GLU A 209 -5.62 -20.02 10.08
C GLU A 209 -5.83 -19.22 8.81
N ALA A 210 -4.78 -18.54 8.32
CA ALA A 210 -4.80 -17.84 7.04
C ALA A 210 -3.53 -18.14 6.23
N LEU A 211 -3.65 -17.97 4.90
CA LEU A 211 -2.57 -18.24 3.98
C LEU A 211 -2.62 -17.24 2.82
N VAL A 212 -1.44 -16.80 2.39
CA VAL A 212 -1.23 -16.03 1.15
C VAL A 212 -0.28 -16.79 0.25
N VAL A 213 -0.63 -16.91 -1.03
CA VAL A 213 0.29 -17.34 -2.08
C VAL A 213 0.58 -16.13 -2.97
N ALA A 214 1.86 -15.90 -3.20
CA ALA A 214 2.36 -14.75 -3.94
C ALA A 214 3.63 -15.12 -4.73
N TYR A 215 4.24 -14.14 -5.35
CA TYR A 215 5.46 -14.28 -6.13
C TYR A 215 6.42 -13.11 -5.86
N GLY A 216 7.60 -13.16 -6.46
CA GLY A 216 8.59 -12.10 -6.44
C GLY A 216 9.71 -12.33 -5.43
N SER A 217 10.49 -11.30 -5.15
CA SER A 217 11.65 -11.37 -4.27
C SER A 217 11.32 -10.96 -2.83
N THR A 218 12.17 -11.36 -1.91
CA THR A 218 12.20 -10.84 -0.55
C THR A 218 12.58 -9.35 -0.54
N ASP A 219 12.26 -8.65 0.55
CA ASP A 219 12.44 -7.20 0.79
C ASP A 219 11.62 -6.29 -0.14
N ILE A 220 10.92 -6.85 -1.13
CA ILE A 220 10.11 -6.10 -2.10
C ILE A 220 8.70 -6.67 -2.21
N TYR A 221 8.57 -7.92 -2.70
CA TYR A 221 7.28 -8.55 -2.95
C TYR A 221 6.71 -9.26 -1.72
N ASP A 222 7.55 -9.76 -0.84
CA ASP A 222 7.14 -10.29 0.48
C ASP A 222 6.42 -9.23 1.32
N PHE A 223 6.88 -7.98 1.27
CA PHE A 223 6.15 -6.87 1.90
C PHE A 223 4.73 -6.74 1.34
N HIS A 224 4.57 -6.81 0.02
CA HIS A 224 3.24 -6.76 -0.60
C HIS A 224 2.36 -7.95 -0.19
N ALA A 225 2.94 -9.14 -0.13
CA ALA A 225 2.24 -10.34 0.33
C ALA A 225 1.84 -10.25 1.82
N LEU A 226 2.70 -9.69 2.66
CA LEU A 226 2.38 -9.43 4.08
C LEU A 226 1.30 -8.35 4.26
N GLU A 227 1.29 -7.30 3.45
CA GLU A 227 0.22 -6.29 3.45
C GLU A 227 -1.12 -6.90 2.97
N THR A 228 -1.07 -7.82 1.99
CA THR A 228 -2.23 -8.60 1.53
C THR A 228 -2.79 -9.47 2.67
N LEU A 229 -1.91 -10.15 3.39
CA LEU A 229 -2.28 -10.94 4.56
C LEU A 229 -2.87 -10.05 5.67
N GLN A 230 -2.13 -9.01 6.04
CA GLN A 230 -2.42 -8.22 7.23
C GLN A 230 -3.72 -7.42 7.11
N CYS A 231 -4.07 -6.89 5.93
CA CYS A 231 -5.33 -6.17 5.76
C CYS A 231 -6.57 -7.05 5.95
N MET A 232 -6.43 -8.37 5.84
CA MET A 232 -7.48 -9.34 6.16
C MET A 232 -7.40 -9.76 7.63
N MET A 233 -6.19 -10.04 8.15
CA MET A 233 -5.96 -10.49 9.51
C MET A 233 -6.31 -9.45 10.58
N GLU A 234 -6.11 -8.16 10.33
CA GLU A 234 -6.42 -7.09 11.28
C GLU A 234 -7.92 -6.94 11.60
N ARG A 235 -8.77 -7.63 10.82
CA ARG A 235 -10.23 -7.63 11.00
C ARG A 235 -10.75 -8.78 11.87
N ARG A 236 -9.84 -9.61 12.40
CA ARG A 236 -10.20 -10.73 13.27
C ARG A 236 -10.74 -10.28 14.62
N ALA A 237 -11.40 -11.19 15.32
CA ALA A 237 -11.96 -10.94 16.64
C ALA A 237 -10.91 -10.37 17.62
N GLY A 238 -11.23 -9.25 18.25
CA GLY A 238 -10.31 -8.51 19.13
C GLY A 238 -9.34 -7.58 18.41
N GLY A 239 -9.34 -7.52 17.08
CA GLY A 239 -8.44 -6.69 16.28
C GLY A 239 -7.01 -7.22 16.20
N GLU A 240 -6.05 -6.35 15.87
CA GLU A 240 -4.64 -6.73 15.78
C GLU A 240 -3.97 -6.71 17.16
N THR A 241 -3.27 -7.80 17.49
CA THR A 241 -2.61 -8.02 18.79
C THR A 241 -1.09 -8.03 18.71
N GLY A 242 -0.54 -8.02 17.49
CA GLY A 242 0.89 -8.13 17.21
C GLY A 242 1.34 -9.56 16.92
N VAL A 243 2.61 -9.70 16.57
CA VAL A 243 3.25 -10.96 16.18
C VAL A 243 4.20 -11.43 17.26
N ARG A 244 3.99 -12.66 17.73
CA ARG A 244 4.79 -13.32 18.79
C ARG A 244 6.08 -13.91 18.24
N ALA A 245 6.00 -14.55 17.05
CA ALA A 245 7.15 -15.19 16.42
C ALA A 245 6.99 -15.27 14.91
N ILE A 246 8.13 -15.27 14.22
CA ILE A 246 8.23 -15.53 12.78
C ILE A 246 9.30 -16.60 12.55
N GLN A 247 9.02 -17.50 11.63
CA GLN A 247 9.99 -18.39 11.03
C GLN A 247 9.92 -18.27 9.51
N ALA A 248 11.04 -17.96 8.88
CA ALA A 248 11.15 -17.97 7.43
C ALA A 248 11.89 -19.23 6.97
N LEU A 249 11.35 -19.89 5.95
CA LEU A 249 11.87 -21.11 5.34
C LEU A 249 12.19 -20.83 3.86
N LYS A 250 13.18 -21.53 3.31
CA LYS A 250 13.57 -21.47 1.89
C LYS A 250 13.87 -22.85 1.34
N GLY A 251 13.54 -23.07 0.07
CA GLY A 251 13.90 -24.28 -0.67
C GLY A 251 13.26 -25.54 -0.09
N GLU A 252 14.06 -26.60 0.12
CA GLU A 252 13.55 -27.90 0.58
C GLU A 252 12.81 -27.85 1.93
N ALA A 253 13.18 -26.93 2.82
CA ALA A 253 12.48 -26.74 4.09
C ALA A 253 11.01 -26.28 3.92
N VAL A 254 10.69 -25.59 2.82
CA VAL A 254 9.30 -25.20 2.49
C VAL A 254 8.52 -26.44 2.06
N TRP A 255 9.11 -27.30 1.22
CA TRP A 255 8.48 -28.52 0.77
C TRP A 255 8.26 -29.50 1.93
N ALA A 256 9.26 -29.67 2.81
CA ALA A 256 9.12 -30.47 4.02
C ALA A 256 8.00 -29.97 4.94
N ALA A 257 7.83 -28.64 5.05
CA ALA A 257 6.73 -28.05 5.81
C ALA A 257 5.37 -28.25 5.12
N MET A 258 5.32 -28.23 3.78
CA MET A 258 4.11 -28.52 3.00
C MET A 258 3.68 -29.99 3.12
N ASP A 259 4.64 -30.90 3.20
CA ASP A 259 4.38 -32.33 3.34
C ASP A 259 4.06 -32.75 4.78
N ALA A 260 4.21 -31.87 5.74
CA ALA A 260 3.90 -32.13 7.15
C ALA A 260 2.44 -32.59 7.32
N PRO A 261 2.14 -33.46 8.31
CA PRO A 261 0.77 -33.92 8.55
C PRO A 261 -0.21 -32.73 8.71
N GLU A 262 -1.39 -32.86 8.13
CA GLU A 262 -2.45 -31.85 8.21
C GLU A 262 -2.77 -31.52 9.68
N GLY A 263 -2.90 -30.24 10.01
CA GLY A 263 -3.11 -29.75 11.37
C GLY A 263 -1.85 -29.70 12.24
N SER A 264 -0.71 -30.17 11.74
CA SER A 264 0.58 -30.08 12.40
C SER A 264 1.03 -28.61 12.54
N LYS A 265 1.77 -28.32 13.64
CA LYS A 265 2.43 -27.02 13.78
C LYS A 265 3.65 -26.86 12.86
N ALA A 266 4.09 -27.92 12.21
CA ALA A 266 5.22 -27.88 11.30
C ALA A 266 4.89 -27.36 9.90
N GLY A 267 3.61 -27.44 9.48
CA GLY A 267 3.13 -27.03 8.17
C GLY A 267 2.03 -25.97 8.23
N TRP A 268 1.21 -25.97 7.19
CA TRP A 268 0.01 -25.16 7.02
C TRP A 268 -1.08 -25.99 6.34
N SER A 269 -2.34 -25.48 6.33
CA SER A 269 -3.47 -26.17 5.72
C SER A 269 -3.32 -26.29 4.21
N ARG A 270 -3.31 -27.53 3.69
CA ARG A 270 -3.33 -27.82 2.25
C ARG A 270 -4.60 -27.29 1.59
N ARG A 271 -5.73 -27.32 2.31
CA ARG A 271 -7.00 -26.78 1.82
C ARG A 271 -6.94 -25.27 1.59
N LEU A 272 -6.24 -24.51 2.45
CA LEU A 272 -6.03 -23.08 2.24
C LEU A 272 -5.09 -22.81 1.06
N PHE A 273 -4.06 -23.63 0.89
CA PHE A 273 -3.17 -23.55 -0.25
C PHE A 273 -3.92 -23.81 -1.57
N GLU A 274 -4.73 -24.86 -1.64
CA GLU A 274 -5.60 -25.15 -2.78
C GLU A 274 -6.59 -24.02 -3.05
N ALA A 275 -7.22 -23.45 -2.01
CA ALA A 275 -8.12 -22.32 -2.14
C ALA A 275 -7.43 -21.07 -2.71
N CYS A 276 -6.19 -20.81 -2.34
CA CYS A 276 -5.36 -19.77 -2.95
C CYS A 276 -5.09 -20.05 -4.43
N LEU A 277 -4.62 -21.25 -4.78
CA LEU A 277 -4.32 -21.61 -6.17
C LEU A 277 -5.56 -21.58 -7.06
N SER A 278 -6.72 -21.96 -6.53
CA SER A 278 -7.99 -21.92 -7.27
C SER A 278 -8.47 -20.49 -7.58
N ARG A 279 -7.95 -19.48 -6.88
CA ARG A 279 -8.21 -18.04 -7.13
C ARG A 279 -7.19 -17.42 -8.09
N SER A 280 -6.01 -18.02 -8.24
CA SER A 280 -4.99 -17.51 -9.14
C SER A 280 -5.47 -17.46 -10.59
N GLN A 281 -5.19 -16.36 -11.26
CA GLN A 281 -5.42 -16.19 -12.70
C GLN A 281 -4.14 -16.47 -13.50
N THR A 282 -3.06 -16.83 -12.80
CA THR A 282 -1.72 -17.02 -13.39
C THR A 282 -1.12 -18.37 -13.01
N LEU A 283 -1.94 -19.30 -12.51
CA LEU A 283 -1.49 -20.64 -12.14
C LEU A 283 -0.83 -21.33 -13.33
N ALA A 284 0.40 -21.79 -13.15
CA ALA A 284 1.15 -22.51 -14.18
C ALA A 284 0.42 -23.80 -14.60
N GLN A 285 0.46 -24.12 -15.90
CA GLN A 285 -0.28 -25.23 -16.49
C GLN A 285 0.67 -26.32 -17.09
N GLY A 286 1.97 -26.05 -17.12
CA GLY A 286 2.94 -26.92 -17.78
C GLY A 286 2.79 -26.94 -19.30
N GLU A 287 3.55 -27.81 -19.97
CA GLU A 287 3.57 -27.92 -21.43
C GLU A 287 2.32 -28.58 -22.03
N SER A 288 1.56 -29.30 -21.23
CA SER A 288 0.37 -30.06 -21.68
C SER A 288 -0.86 -29.18 -21.93
N PHE A 289 -0.84 -27.91 -21.58
CA PHE A 289 -2.00 -26.99 -21.61
C PHE A 289 -3.25 -27.55 -20.90
N SER A 290 -3.03 -28.47 -19.93
CA SER A 290 -4.12 -29.07 -19.16
C SER A 290 -4.51 -28.15 -17.99
N HIS A 291 -5.80 -27.83 -17.86
CA HIS A 291 -6.35 -27.06 -16.75
C HIS A 291 -6.55 -27.86 -15.46
N ARG A 292 -5.76 -28.89 -15.24
CA ARG A 292 -5.80 -29.67 -13.99
C ARG A 292 -5.02 -28.98 -12.89
N TYR A 293 -5.36 -29.32 -11.67
CA TYR A 293 -4.56 -28.94 -10.50
C TYR A 293 -3.16 -29.55 -10.59
N PRO A 294 -2.09 -28.79 -10.36
CA PRO A 294 -0.72 -29.31 -10.49
C PRO A 294 -0.42 -30.38 -9.44
N THR A 295 0.36 -31.38 -9.84
CA THR A 295 0.83 -32.41 -8.89
C THR A 295 1.93 -31.83 -7.99
N PRO A 296 2.21 -32.46 -6.82
CA PRO A 296 3.31 -32.05 -5.96
C PRO A 296 4.67 -32.03 -6.70
N GLU A 297 4.90 -33.00 -7.60
CA GLU A 297 6.12 -33.10 -8.41
C GLU A 297 6.26 -31.92 -9.37
N GLU A 298 5.20 -31.57 -10.07
CA GLU A 298 5.16 -30.41 -10.98
C GLU A 298 5.40 -29.11 -10.22
N MET A 299 4.78 -28.92 -9.05
CA MET A 299 5.02 -27.73 -8.24
C MET A 299 6.50 -27.62 -7.84
N ARG A 300 7.16 -28.73 -7.47
CA ARG A 300 8.60 -28.77 -7.13
C ARG A 300 9.46 -28.52 -8.36
N GLU A 301 9.03 -28.99 -9.52
CA GLU A 301 9.71 -28.73 -10.79
C GLU A 301 9.66 -27.25 -11.18
N TRP A 302 8.50 -26.61 -11.05
CA TRP A 302 8.32 -25.22 -11.47
C TRP A 302 8.85 -24.22 -10.45
N VAL A 303 8.74 -24.50 -9.17
CA VAL A 303 9.18 -23.60 -8.09
C VAL A 303 10.53 -24.03 -7.52
N LYS A 304 11.61 -23.47 -8.05
CA LYS A 304 12.97 -23.87 -7.66
C LYS A 304 13.39 -23.35 -6.29
N GLU A 305 12.96 -22.14 -5.92
CA GLU A 305 13.32 -21.50 -4.66
C GLU A 305 12.08 -20.96 -3.93
N PRO A 306 11.21 -21.85 -3.41
CA PRO A 306 10.06 -21.40 -2.63
C PRO A 306 10.52 -20.75 -1.34
N ILE A 307 9.74 -19.74 -0.87
CA ILE A 307 9.95 -19.10 0.42
C ILE A 307 8.63 -19.14 1.19
N ALA A 308 8.69 -19.43 2.48
CA ALA A 308 7.56 -19.42 3.38
C ALA A 308 7.86 -18.59 4.63
N TYR A 309 6.95 -17.71 5.02
CA TYR A 309 6.98 -17.04 6.33
C TYR A 309 5.85 -17.60 7.18
N ARG A 310 6.19 -18.30 8.26
CA ARG A 310 5.25 -18.82 9.25
C ARG A 310 5.13 -17.81 10.39
N ILE A 311 3.94 -17.31 10.61
CA ILE A 311 3.65 -16.19 11.49
C ILE A 311 2.75 -16.67 12.63
N GLU A 312 3.17 -16.42 13.86
CA GLU A 312 2.41 -16.69 15.07
C GLU A 312 1.99 -15.35 15.70
N TYR A 313 0.71 -15.04 15.70
CA TYR A 313 0.19 -13.85 16.36
C TYR A 313 0.14 -14.03 17.88
N VAL A 314 0.07 -12.92 18.61
CA VAL A 314 0.05 -12.93 20.09
C VAL A 314 -1.19 -13.65 20.64
N ASP A 315 -2.33 -13.53 19.96
CA ASP A 315 -3.59 -14.20 20.31
C ASP A 315 -3.63 -15.70 19.98
N GLY A 316 -2.56 -16.23 19.38
CA GLY A 316 -2.43 -17.64 19.02
C GLY A 316 -2.88 -17.98 17.60
N THR A 317 -3.47 -17.04 16.86
CA THR A 317 -3.80 -17.20 15.44
C THR A 317 -2.51 -17.44 14.64
N ARG A 318 -2.59 -18.27 13.59
CA ARG A 318 -1.45 -18.57 12.72
C ARG A 318 -1.73 -18.10 11.29
N ALA A 319 -0.68 -17.66 10.62
CA ALA A 319 -0.73 -17.39 9.20
C ALA A 319 0.55 -17.80 8.49
N THR A 320 0.43 -18.07 7.20
CA THR A 320 1.58 -18.40 6.35
C THR A 320 1.54 -17.53 5.09
N MET A 321 2.69 -16.95 4.73
CA MET A 321 2.90 -16.28 3.46
C MET A 321 3.89 -17.11 2.64
N LEU A 322 3.55 -17.37 1.37
CA LEU A 322 4.34 -18.15 0.43
C LEU A 322 4.72 -17.28 -0.78
N LEU A 323 6.01 -17.31 -1.16
CA LEU A 323 6.48 -16.84 -2.46
C LEU A 323 6.78 -18.06 -3.33
N MET A 324 5.97 -18.24 -4.40
CA MET A 324 5.96 -19.44 -5.24
C MET A 324 6.25 -19.07 -6.70
N ASN A 325 7.45 -18.49 -6.93
CA ASN A 325 7.90 -18.12 -8.28
C ASN A 325 7.94 -19.31 -9.23
N GLY A 326 7.30 -19.19 -10.38
CA GLY A 326 7.13 -20.28 -11.34
C GLY A 326 5.77 -20.98 -11.24
N LEU A 327 5.07 -20.86 -10.12
CA LEU A 327 3.72 -21.41 -9.94
C LEU A 327 2.65 -20.35 -10.18
N VAL A 328 2.84 -19.14 -9.64
CA VAL A 328 1.91 -17.99 -9.78
C VAL A 328 2.67 -16.68 -10.00
N THR A 329 1.98 -15.67 -10.56
CA THR A 329 2.45 -14.29 -10.68
C THR A 329 1.39 -13.28 -10.23
N ASP A 330 0.57 -13.68 -9.26
CA ASP A 330 -0.46 -12.87 -8.61
C ASP A 330 -0.42 -13.04 -7.08
N PHE A 331 -1.37 -12.43 -6.37
CA PHE A 331 -1.48 -12.46 -4.92
C PHE A 331 -2.85 -12.98 -4.53
N THR A 332 -2.89 -14.12 -3.90
CA THR A 332 -4.12 -14.77 -3.46
C THR A 332 -4.11 -15.01 -1.96
N PHE A 333 -5.28 -14.94 -1.36
CA PHE A 333 -5.50 -15.11 0.07
C PHE A 333 -6.57 -16.15 0.34
N ALA A 334 -6.40 -16.94 1.37
CA ALA A 334 -7.42 -17.82 1.93
C ALA A 334 -7.35 -17.83 3.46
N ALA A 335 -8.51 -17.99 4.10
CA ALA A 335 -8.62 -18.14 5.56
C ALA A 335 -9.67 -19.17 5.93
N LYS A 336 -9.39 -19.96 6.98
CA LYS A 336 -10.34 -20.82 7.66
C LYS A 336 -11.00 -20.02 8.78
N LEU A 337 -12.33 -19.87 8.69
CA LEU A 337 -13.16 -19.23 9.71
C LEU A 337 -13.90 -20.30 10.51
N LYS A 338 -14.03 -20.12 11.81
CA LYS A 338 -14.80 -21.06 12.66
C LYS A 338 -16.24 -21.20 12.24
N SER A 339 -16.83 -20.13 11.71
CA SER A 339 -18.23 -20.06 11.28
C SER A 339 -18.52 -20.67 9.91
N GLN A 340 -17.49 -21.10 9.15
CA GLN A 340 -17.62 -21.52 7.76
C GLN A 340 -16.93 -22.85 7.51
N THR A 341 -17.60 -23.71 6.71
CA THR A 341 -17.02 -24.98 6.26
C THR A 341 -15.99 -24.76 5.17
N GLU A 342 -16.28 -23.87 4.22
CA GLU A 342 -15.40 -23.56 3.10
C GLU A 342 -14.49 -22.37 3.43
N PRO A 343 -13.23 -22.37 2.97
CA PRO A 343 -12.34 -21.24 3.13
C PRO A 343 -12.89 -19.96 2.48
N LEU A 344 -12.86 -18.84 3.21
CA LEU A 344 -12.98 -17.53 2.57
C LEU A 344 -11.72 -17.28 1.74
N SER A 345 -11.85 -17.02 0.44
CA SER A 345 -10.70 -16.83 -0.44
C SER A 345 -10.95 -15.80 -1.53
N THR A 346 -9.89 -15.09 -1.93
CA THR A 346 -9.91 -14.06 -2.97
C THR A 346 -8.52 -13.83 -3.56
N MET A 347 -8.48 -13.33 -4.80
CA MET A 347 -7.28 -12.78 -5.42
C MET A 347 -7.29 -11.26 -5.28
N PHE A 348 -6.14 -10.67 -4.99
CA PHE A 348 -5.89 -9.22 -4.99
C PHE A 348 -5.44 -8.81 -6.38
N TYR A 349 -6.28 -8.12 -7.12
CA TYR A 349 -6.06 -7.88 -8.53
C TYR A 349 -5.12 -6.70 -8.77
N LEU A 350 -4.02 -6.98 -9.44
CA LEU A 350 -3.12 -5.97 -9.98
C LEU A 350 -3.35 -5.86 -11.49
N PRO A 351 -4.02 -4.79 -11.96
CA PRO A 351 -4.19 -4.57 -13.39
C PRO A 351 -2.84 -4.62 -14.12
N PRO A 352 -2.78 -5.22 -15.32
CA PRO A 352 -1.53 -5.38 -16.04
C PRO A 352 -0.95 -4.03 -16.49
N ASN A 353 0.35 -4.02 -16.78
CA ASN A 353 1.01 -2.91 -17.43
C ASN A 353 0.34 -2.58 -18.79
N PRO A 354 0.37 -1.32 -19.26
CA PRO A 354 1.20 -0.22 -18.72
C PRO A 354 0.52 0.66 -17.68
N ASN A 355 -0.79 0.52 -17.44
CA ASN A 355 -1.57 1.52 -16.68
C ASN A 355 -1.30 1.55 -15.18
N VAL A 356 -0.80 0.46 -14.59
CA VAL A 356 -0.54 0.36 -13.14
C VAL A 356 -1.64 0.98 -12.26
N THR A 357 -2.91 0.76 -12.63
CA THR A 357 -4.09 1.44 -12.06
C THR A 357 -4.27 1.14 -10.56
N TYR A 358 -3.68 0.05 -10.07
CA TYR A 358 -3.65 -0.24 -8.64
C TYR A 358 -3.02 0.89 -7.80
N SER A 359 -2.09 1.68 -8.38
CA SER A 359 -1.55 2.85 -7.67
C SER A 359 -2.57 3.97 -7.50
N ALA A 360 -3.56 4.07 -8.39
CA ALA A 360 -4.64 5.03 -8.26
C ALA A 360 -5.49 4.76 -7.00
N ALA A 361 -5.76 3.48 -6.68
CA ALA A 361 -6.48 3.12 -5.46
C ALA A 361 -5.73 3.56 -4.18
N LEU A 362 -4.40 3.44 -4.17
CA LEU A 362 -3.58 3.90 -3.06
C LEU A 362 -3.54 5.43 -2.99
N MET A 363 -3.40 6.10 -4.14
CA MET A 363 -3.36 7.57 -4.19
C MET A 363 -4.71 8.21 -3.89
N GLU A 364 -5.85 7.56 -4.17
CA GLU A 364 -7.17 8.00 -3.68
C GLU A 364 -7.22 8.03 -2.14
N ASN A 365 -6.66 7.00 -1.49
CA ASN A 365 -6.60 6.97 -0.03
C ASN A 365 -5.63 8.03 0.53
N ALA A 366 -4.50 8.28 -0.12
CA ALA A 366 -3.59 9.36 0.23
C ALA A 366 -4.28 10.74 0.05
N GLU A 367 -4.95 10.96 -1.08
CA GLU A 367 -5.72 12.19 -1.33
C GLU A 367 -6.80 12.41 -0.27
N LYS A 368 -7.55 11.37 0.11
CA LYS A 368 -8.53 11.46 1.21
C LYS A 368 -7.88 11.94 2.50
N MET A 369 -6.72 11.37 2.87
CA MET A 369 -5.99 11.83 4.05
C MET A 369 -5.54 13.29 3.89
N PHE A 370 -4.97 13.67 2.76
CA PHE A 370 -4.51 15.03 2.51
C PHE A 370 -5.65 16.05 2.57
N MET A 371 -6.83 15.68 2.09
CA MET A 371 -8.00 16.58 2.08
C MET A 371 -8.70 16.67 3.44
N THR A 372 -8.79 15.55 4.18
CA THR A 372 -9.58 15.47 5.41
C THR A 372 -8.76 15.58 6.70
N GLY A 373 -7.44 15.42 6.64
CA GLY A 373 -6.59 15.33 7.82
C GLY A 373 -6.78 14.02 8.62
N LYS A 374 -7.37 12.97 8.01
CA LYS A 374 -7.60 11.68 8.66
C LYS A 374 -7.13 10.53 7.77
N ALA A 375 -6.27 9.67 8.30
CA ALA A 375 -5.85 8.47 7.59
C ALA A 375 -7.02 7.49 7.43
N PRO A 376 -7.27 6.95 6.23
CA PRO A 376 -8.37 6.01 5.97
C PRO A 376 -8.22 4.65 6.66
N TYR A 377 -7.00 4.26 6.98
CA TYR A 377 -6.66 3.05 7.74
C TYR A 377 -5.43 3.30 8.60
N PRO A 378 -5.22 2.47 9.66
CA PRO A 378 -4.11 2.68 10.60
C PRO A 378 -2.74 2.45 9.95
N VAL A 379 -1.80 3.37 10.13
CA VAL A 379 -0.40 3.22 9.72
C VAL A 379 0.31 2.08 10.47
N GLN A 380 -0.25 1.64 11.60
CA GLN A 380 0.23 0.51 12.39
C GLN A 380 0.23 -0.81 11.59
N ARG A 381 -0.65 -0.98 10.59
CA ARG A 381 -0.58 -2.11 9.66
C ARG A 381 0.81 -2.17 9.03
N THR A 382 1.23 -1.07 8.42
CA THR A 382 2.52 -0.98 7.73
C THR A 382 3.70 -0.99 8.70
N LEU A 383 3.53 -0.50 9.92
CA LEU A 383 4.54 -0.67 10.97
C LEU A 383 4.77 -2.15 11.28
N LEU A 384 3.69 -2.91 11.47
CA LEU A 384 3.78 -4.34 11.78
C LEU A 384 4.38 -5.12 10.61
N THR A 385 3.92 -4.89 9.38
CA THR A 385 4.43 -5.59 8.18
C THR A 385 5.89 -5.22 7.88
N SER A 386 6.32 -3.98 8.14
CA SER A 386 7.76 -3.60 8.07
C SER A 386 8.61 -4.44 9.02
N GLY A 387 8.16 -4.62 10.25
CA GLY A 387 8.85 -5.45 11.24
C GLY A 387 8.80 -6.94 10.92
N MET A 388 7.72 -7.41 10.29
CA MET A 388 7.63 -8.80 9.82
C MET A 388 8.66 -9.10 8.73
N VAL A 389 8.86 -8.20 7.74
CA VAL A 389 9.90 -8.35 6.71
C VAL A 389 11.27 -8.46 7.35
N GLU A 390 11.64 -7.53 8.22
CA GLU A 390 12.94 -7.56 8.88
C GLU A 390 13.15 -8.85 9.70
N ALA A 391 12.17 -9.27 10.50
CA ALA A 391 12.26 -10.47 11.31
C ALA A 391 12.36 -11.75 10.46
N ALA A 392 11.66 -11.80 9.33
CA ALA A 392 11.71 -12.93 8.40
C ALA A 392 13.08 -13.03 7.71
N LEU A 393 13.64 -11.91 7.24
CA LEU A 393 14.97 -11.88 6.63
C LEU A 393 16.07 -12.24 7.63
N GLN A 394 15.96 -11.78 8.87
CA GLN A 394 16.82 -12.20 9.96
C GLN A 394 16.68 -13.71 10.27
N SER A 395 15.48 -14.29 10.14
CA SER A 395 15.26 -15.72 10.28
C SER A 395 15.96 -16.51 9.17
N LEU A 396 15.84 -16.07 7.91
CA LEU A 396 16.53 -16.69 6.77
C LEU A 396 18.05 -16.64 6.95
N ALA A 397 18.61 -15.49 7.29
CA ALA A 397 20.04 -15.31 7.53
C ALA A 397 20.55 -16.12 8.74
N GLY A 398 19.71 -16.29 9.77
CA GLY A 398 20.00 -17.06 10.98
C GLY A 398 19.71 -18.57 10.85
N GLY A 399 19.79 -19.14 9.64
CA GLY A 399 19.59 -20.58 9.42
C GLY A 399 18.12 -21.03 9.53
N GLN A 400 17.20 -20.15 9.15
CA GLN A 400 15.76 -20.44 9.12
C GLN A 400 15.16 -20.73 10.50
N GLN A 401 15.78 -20.20 11.55
CA GLN A 401 15.34 -20.42 12.92
C GLN A 401 14.08 -19.61 13.22
N ARG A 402 13.16 -20.20 14.01
CA ARG A 402 12.01 -19.51 14.58
C ARG A 402 12.50 -18.42 15.53
N ARG A 403 12.13 -17.18 15.27
CA ARG A 403 12.52 -16.00 16.05
C ARG A 403 11.34 -15.48 16.86
N LEU A 404 11.54 -15.26 18.14
CA LEU A 404 10.61 -14.49 18.96
C LEU A 404 10.71 -13.02 18.58
N THR A 405 9.57 -12.35 18.51
CA THR A 405 9.45 -10.96 18.07
C THR A 405 8.73 -10.07 19.08
N PRO A 406 9.20 -9.96 20.33
CA PRO A 406 8.51 -9.19 21.37
C PRO A 406 8.34 -7.70 21.00
N ARG A 407 9.23 -7.16 20.16
CA ARG A 407 9.14 -5.79 19.61
C ARG A 407 7.96 -5.60 18.65
N LEU A 408 7.42 -6.66 18.05
CA LEU A 408 6.26 -6.64 17.17
C LEU A 408 4.92 -6.75 17.92
N GLY A 409 4.86 -6.40 19.19
CA GLY A 409 3.63 -6.23 19.96
C GLY A 409 2.87 -4.97 19.55
N VAL A 410 2.54 -4.87 18.26
CA VAL A 410 1.83 -3.72 17.68
C VAL A 410 0.34 -4.03 17.65
N SER A 411 -0.41 -3.47 18.58
CA SER A 411 -1.86 -3.64 18.65
C SER A 411 -2.60 -2.42 18.11
N TYR A 412 -3.69 -2.67 17.36
CA TYR A 412 -4.56 -1.61 16.83
C TYR A 412 -5.91 -2.17 16.40
N GLN A 413 -6.86 -1.26 16.20
CA GLN A 413 -8.16 -1.56 15.61
C GLN A 413 -8.25 -0.97 14.21
N THR A 414 -8.76 -1.74 13.27
CA THR A 414 -9.05 -1.23 11.92
C THR A 414 -10.49 -0.68 11.84
N ALA A 415 -10.76 0.12 10.82
CA ALA A 415 -12.11 0.61 10.57
C ALA A 415 -13.04 -0.54 10.13
N ARG A 416 -14.33 -0.46 10.50
CA ARG A 416 -15.35 -1.40 10.02
C ARG A 416 -15.52 -1.32 8.50
N GLU A 417 -15.45 -0.09 7.96
CA GLU A 417 -15.57 0.14 6.53
C GLU A 417 -14.29 -0.25 5.82
N SER A 418 -14.44 -0.89 4.67
CA SER A 418 -13.34 -1.29 3.82
C SER A 418 -12.85 -0.13 2.96
N THR A 419 -11.55 -0.10 2.70
CA THR A 419 -10.89 0.91 1.86
C THR A 419 -10.53 0.40 0.46
N PHE A 420 -10.78 -0.87 0.14
CA PHE A 420 -10.45 -1.41 -1.18
C PHE A 420 -11.50 -1.02 -2.25
N TRP A 421 -11.07 -0.95 -3.49
CA TRP A 421 -11.93 -0.63 -4.61
C TRP A 421 -12.89 -1.78 -4.95
N ARG A 422 -14.19 -1.46 -5.01
CA ARG A 422 -15.26 -2.39 -5.38
C ARG A 422 -15.96 -2.02 -6.67
N ARG A 423 -15.76 -0.78 -7.16
CA ARG A 423 -16.47 -0.22 -8.33
C ARG A 423 -15.50 0.52 -9.24
#